data_a3a52bc1723cd0f113456e2329799bca
#
_entry.id   a3a52bc1723cd0f113456e2329799bca
#
_cell.length_a   1.000
_cell.length_b   1.000
_cell.length_c   1.000
_cell.angle_alpha   90.00
_cell.angle_beta   90.00
_cell.angle_gamma   90.00
#
_symmetry.space_group_name_H-M   'P 1'
#
loop_
_entity.id
_entity.type
_entity.pdbx_description
1 polymer ?
#
loop_
_entity_poly.entity_id
_entity_poly.type
_entity_poly.pdbx_seq_one_letter_code
_entity_poly.pdbx_strand_id
1 'polypeptide(L)'
;MTPMSFWHDIPQPIIGLSPMDGVTDPAFRFIVAKYGKPDVQVTEFINVDEVCHGGDSAWSQLHYAEIERPIVAQIYGADPDKFYQVVQVICELGFDGVDINMGCPSKNVSARGCGAALIRNPLLAREIIRAVQAGVQDWTLGRLIETVGLRPKIVERMLALSSSRACDALQSRRPVPVSVKTRLGYDSVVIEEWVSILLEERPAAVSIHGRTLAQMYRGQADWEAIARAAKLVRQTDTLVLGNGDVDSMEELVRRVQDTHVHGVLIGRGALGNPWFFRAKDWAKVQASNRGQSGDGTVPLEERFRVALEHARYFEALGGTSRFAAMRKHLGWYCTGFFKAAEVRAQMFRAGSSQDVERILAGIVLDVPESVGGCRS
;
A
#
# COMPACT_ATOMS: atom_id res chain seq x y z
N MET A 1 -5.87 6.26 -28.05
CA MET A 1 -4.66 6.39 -27.19
C MET A 1 -5.15 6.33 -25.75
N THR A 2 -4.71 5.36 -24.97
CA THR A 2 -4.94 5.34 -23.51
C THR A 2 -4.30 6.59 -22.92
N PRO A 3 -4.98 7.42 -22.12
CA PRO A 3 -4.35 8.58 -21.52
C PRO A 3 -3.14 8.12 -20.70
N MET A 4 -1.98 8.78 -20.88
CA MET A 4 -0.77 8.44 -20.13
C MET A 4 -1.09 8.55 -18.64
N SER A 5 -0.95 7.44 -17.96
CA SER A 5 -1.21 7.29 -16.53
C SER A 5 0.07 7.66 -15.78
N PHE A 6 -0.01 8.24 -14.56
CA PHE A 6 1.15 8.52 -13.73
C PHE A 6 2.07 7.30 -13.56
N TRP A 7 1.54 6.08 -13.70
CA TRP A 7 2.33 4.86 -13.68
C TRP A 7 3.45 4.82 -14.74
N HIS A 8 3.22 5.40 -15.90
CA HIS A 8 4.20 5.46 -17.00
C HIS A 8 5.22 6.60 -16.83
N ASP A 9 4.89 7.60 -15.99
CA ASP A 9 5.80 8.71 -15.69
C ASP A 9 6.84 8.33 -14.63
N ILE A 10 6.62 7.25 -13.89
CA ILE A 10 7.55 6.77 -12.86
C ILE A 10 8.70 5.98 -13.52
N PRO A 11 9.97 6.36 -13.30
CA PRO A 11 11.12 5.59 -13.78
C PRO A 11 11.12 4.15 -13.24
N GLN A 12 11.31 3.19 -14.13
CA GLN A 12 11.36 1.76 -13.75
C GLN A 12 12.75 1.37 -13.22
N PRO A 13 12.81 0.35 -12.32
CA PRO A 13 11.67 -0.34 -11.73
C PRO A 13 10.90 0.54 -10.75
N ILE A 14 9.57 0.44 -10.77
CA ILE A 14 8.68 1.11 -9.81
C ILE A 14 8.82 0.42 -8.45
N ILE A 15 9.15 1.18 -7.40
CA ILE A 15 9.36 0.64 -6.05
C ILE A 15 8.33 1.25 -5.10
N GLY A 16 7.25 0.50 -4.86
CA GLY A 16 6.07 0.99 -4.15
C GLY A 16 5.82 0.32 -2.81
N LEU A 17 5.04 1.01 -1.94
CA LEU A 17 4.52 0.44 -0.70
C LEU A 17 3.26 -0.38 -0.99
N SER A 18 3.30 -1.68 -0.64
CA SER A 18 2.18 -2.61 -0.80
C SER A 18 1.06 -2.33 0.21
N PRO A 19 -0.21 -2.45 -0.17
CA PRO A 19 -1.33 -2.41 0.77
C PRO A 19 -1.27 -3.57 1.77
N MET A 20 -1.38 -3.27 3.05
CA MET A 20 -1.41 -4.26 4.15
C MET A 20 -2.48 -3.89 5.16
N ASP A 21 -3.53 -4.72 5.27
CA ASP A 21 -4.64 -4.54 6.20
C ASP A 21 -4.18 -4.42 7.65
N GLY A 22 -4.69 -3.42 8.34
CA GLY A 22 -4.29 -3.09 9.71
C GLY A 22 -2.87 -2.52 9.83
N VAL A 23 -2.12 -2.30 8.75
CA VAL A 23 -0.71 -1.88 8.77
C VAL A 23 -0.47 -0.58 8.02
N THR A 24 -0.89 -0.48 6.77
CA THR A 24 -0.66 0.71 5.94
C THR A 24 -1.73 1.78 6.17
N ASP A 25 -2.03 2.03 7.46
CA ASP A 25 -2.89 3.12 7.90
C ASP A 25 -2.28 4.50 7.52
N PRO A 26 -3.06 5.59 7.59
CA PRO A 26 -2.56 6.91 7.22
C PRO A 26 -1.30 7.35 7.99
N ALA A 27 -1.15 6.95 9.26
CA ALA A 27 0.04 7.32 10.03
C ALA A 27 1.29 6.57 9.56
N PHE A 28 1.16 5.27 9.30
CA PHE A 28 2.27 4.47 8.76
C PHE A 28 2.69 4.97 7.38
N ARG A 29 1.74 5.24 6.48
CA ARG A 29 2.05 5.74 5.13
C ARG A 29 2.74 7.10 5.16
N PHE A 30 2.29 8.02 6.03
CA PHE A 30 2.93 9.31 6.22
C PHE A 30 4.40 9.15 6.64
N ILE A 31 4.68 8.29 7.62
CA ILE A 31 6.05 8.02 8.08
C ILE A 31 6.90 7.40 6.97
N VAL A 32 6.37 6.45 6.23
CA VAL A 32 7.07 5.85 5.08
C VAL A 32 7.33 6.89 3.99
N ALA A 33 6.35 7.76 3.69
CA ALA A 33 6.54 8.85 2.73
C ALA A 33 7.64 9.82 3.16
N LYS A 34 7.64 10.20 4.44
CA LYS A 34 8.59 11.16 4.99
C LYS A 34 10.03 10.64 5.02
N TYR A 35 10.23 9.38 5.38
CA TYR A 35 11.55 8.82 5.63
C TYR A 35 12.10 7.93 4.51
N GLY A 36 11.24 7.34 3.71
CA GLY A 36 11.62 6.42 2.64
C GLY A 36 11.30 6.93 1.25
N LYS A 37 10.18 7.64 1.09
CA LYS A 37 9.71 8.19 -0.19
C LYS A 37 9.59 7.11 -1.28
N PRO A 38 8.71 6.08 -1.14
CA PRO A 38 8.44 5.14 -2.21
C PRO A 38 7.94 5.86 -3.47
N ASP A 39 8.05 5.21 -4.62
CA ASP A 39 7.57 5.77 -5.89
C ASP A 39 6.05 5.87 -5.96
N VAL A 40 5.36 4.99 -5.24
CA VAL A 40 3.90 4.96 -5.11
C VAL A 40 3.53 4.33 -3.76
N GLN A 41 2.44 4.79 -3.18
CA GLN A 41 1.85 4.18 -2.00
C GLN A 41 0.42 3.73 -2.26
N VAL A 42 0.04 2.58 -1.68
CA VAL A 42 -1.33 2.07 -1.76
C VAL A 42 -1.93 2.01 -0.36
N THR A 43 -3.16 2.48 -0.20
CA THR A 43 -3.87 2.47 1.09
C THR A 43 -4.16 1.03 1.54
N GLU A 44 -4.57 0.86 2.80
CA GLU A 44 -5.32 -0.35 3.19
C GLU A 44 -6.53 -0.53 2.27
N PHE A 45 -7.04 -1.76 2.16
CA PHE A 45 -8.22 -1.99 1.32
C PHE A 45 -9.51 -1.50 2.00
N ILE A 46 -10.28 -0.69 1.28
CA ILE A 46 -11.45 0.03 1.75
C ILE A 46 -12.71 -0.67 1.24
N ASN A 47 -13.64 -0.98 2.14
CA ASN A 47 -14.89 -1.65 1.78
C ASN A 47 -15.84 -0.69 1.07
N VAL A 48 -16.26 -1.01 -0.17
CA VAL A 48 -17.19 -0.16 -0.94
C VAL A 48 -18.56 -0.06 -0.29
N ASP A 49 -19.06 -1.13 0.35
CA ASP A 49 -20.32 -1.11 1.08
C ASP A 49 -20.27 -0.13 2.26
N GLU A 50 -19.18 -0.17 3.04
CA GLU A 50 -18.99 0.71 4.19
C GLU A 50 -18.87 2.18 3.78
N VAL A 51 -18.19 2.48 2.68
CA VAL A 51 -18.15 3.87 2.15
C VAL A 51 -19.54 4.37 1.80
N CYS A 52 -20.32 3.58 1.04
CA CYS A 52 -21.69 3.92 0.66
C CYS A 52 -22.64 4.06 1.86
N HIS A 53 -22.36 3.37 2.98
CA HIS A 53 -23.16 3.44 4.20
C HIS A 53 -22.66 4.46 5.23
N GLY A 54 -21.49 5.07 5.01
CA GLY A 54 -20.91 6.09 5.88
C GLY A 54 -20.14 5.50 7.08
N GLY A 55 -19.64 4.27 6.99
CA GLY A 55 -18.86 3.63 8.04
C GLY A 55 -17.57 4.39 8.36
N ASP A 56 -17.40 4.82 9.62
CA ASP A 56 -16.26 5.65 10.03
C ASP A 56 -14.90 4.99 9.78
N SER A 57 -14.81 3.67 9.87
CA SER A 57 -13.58 2.92 9.58
C SER A 57 -13.16 3.11 8.12
N ALA A 58 -14.05 2.87 7.16
CA ALA A 58 -13.75 3.03 5.74
C ALA A 58 -13.39 4.48 5.39
N TRP A 59 -14.10 5.44 5.96
CA TRP A 59 -13.82 6.86 5.73
C TRP A 59 -12.49 7.31 6.34
N SER A 60 -12.09 6.75 7.48
CA SER A 60 -10.77 7.04 8.08
C SER A 60 -9.61 6.54 7.21
N GLN A 61 -9.80 5.44 6.47
CA GLN A 61 -8.81 4.90 5.55
C GLN A 61 -8.61 5.76 4.28
N LEU A 62 -9.59 6.63 3.95
CA LEU A 62 -9.50 7.59 2.84
C LEU A 62 -8.66 8.84 3.18
N HIS A 63 -8.13 8.95 4.40
CA HIS A 63 -7.20 10.03 4.75
C HIS A 63 -5.81 9.78 4.16
N TYR A 64 -5.22 10.84 3.60
CA TYR A 64 -3.82 10.88 3.18
C TYR A 64 -3.26 12.29 3.31
N ALA A 65 -1.94 12.41 3.37
CA ALA A 65 -1.22 13.68 3.30
C ALA A 65 -0.56 13.84 1.92
N GLU A 66 -0.40 15.08 1.44
CA GLU A 66 0.17 15.37 0.11
C GLU A 66 1.58 14.76 -0.11
N ILE A 67 2.36 14.60 0.98
CA ILE A 67 3.68 13.96 0.92
C ILE A 67 3.61 12.48 0.48
N GLU A 68 2.44 11.84 0.61
CA GLU A 68 2.24 10.43 0.24
C GLU A 68 2.09 10.21 -1.29
N ARG A 69 1.93 11.30 -2.07
CA ARG A 69 1.73 11.21 -3.53
C ARG A 69 2.96 10.65 -4.26
N PRO A 70 2.76 9.83 -5.29
CA PRO A 70 1.48 9.29 -5.79
C PRO A 70 0.83 8.32 -4.80
N ILE A 71 -0.46 8.54 -4.49
CA ILE A 71 -1.26 7.73 -3.58
C ILE A 71 -2.43 7.05 -4.30
N VAL A 72 -2.54 5.73 -4.16
CA VAL A 72 -3.57 4.90 -4.78
C VAL A 72 -4.53 4.38 -3.73
N ALA A 73 -5.83 4.63 -3.88
CA ALA A 73 -6.84 4.07 -3.00
C ALA A 73 -7.15 2.62 -3.41
N GLN A 74 -6.96 1.65 -2.52
CA GLN A 74 -7.35 0.27 -2.78
C GLN A 74 -8.75 0.00 -2.23
N ILE A 75 -9.65 -0.51 -3.09
CA ILE A 75 -11.04 -0.81 -2.74
C ILE A 75 -11.38 -2.29 -2.93
N TYR A 76 -12.34 -2.79 -2.15
CA TYR A 76 -12.81 -4.16 -2.26
C TYR A 76 -14.31 -4.28 -2.01
N GLY A 77 -14.92 -5.29 -2.61
CA GLY A 77 -16.35 -5.59 -2.53
C GLY A 77 -16.72 -6.69 -3.52
N ALA A 78 -18.03 -6.86 -3.75
CA ALA A 78 -18.58 -7.77 -4.74
C ALA A 78 -19.75 -7.15 -5.55
N ASP A 79 -20.06 -5.88 -5.34
CA ASP A 79 -21.18 -5.17 -5.97
C ASP A 79 -20.65 -4.11 -6.95
N PRO A 80 -20.75 -4.33 -8.28
CA PRO A 80 -20.25 -3.40 -9.30
C PRO A 80 -20.84 -1.98 -9.17
N ASP A 81 -22.12 -1.84 -8.79
CA ASP A 81 -22.75 -0.52 -8.66
C ASP A 81 -22.10 0.29 -7.53
N LYS A 82 -21.73 -0.35 -6.42
CA LYS A 82 -21.01 0.30 -5.33
C LYS A 82 -19.58 0.66 -5.71
N PHE A 83 -18.91 -0.17 -6.49
CA PHE A 83 -17.60 0.19 -7.06
C PHE A 83 -17.70 1.43 -7.94
N TYR A 84 -18.72 1.51 -8.80
CA TYR A 84 -18.99 2.68 -9.63
C TYR A 84 -19.23 3.96 -8.80
N GLN A 85 -19.98 3.86 -7.70
CA GLN A 85 -20.24 4.99 -6.80
C GLN A 85 -18.99 5.43 -6.04
N VAL A 86 -18.25 4.46 -5.45
CA VAL A 86 -17.11 4.74 -4.59
C VAL A 86 -15.90 5.25 -5.37
N VAL A 87 -15.67 4.80 -6.62
CA VAL A 87 -14.57 5.35 -7.41
C VAL A 87 -14.73 6.84 -7.68
N GLN A 88 -15.97 7.34 -7.83
CA GLN A 88 -16.21 8.78 -7.99
C GLN A 88 -15.92 9.56 -6.71
N VAL A 89 -16.16 8.97 -5.52
CA VAL A 89 -15.71 9.53 -4.25
C VAL A 89 -14.17 9.61 -4.21
N ILE A 90 -13.47 8.55 -4.66
CA ILE A 90 -12.00 8.54 -4.73
C ILE A 90 -11.47 9.63 -5.66
N CYS A 91 -12.10 9.80 -6.82
CA CYS A 91 -11.74 10.85 -7.77
C CYS A 91 -11.96 12.25 -7.17
N GLU A 92 -13.11 12.51 -6.52
CA GLU A 92 -13.40 13.79 -5.85
C GLU A 92 -12.49 14.04 -4.63
N LEU A 93 -11.98 13.02 -3.98
CA LEU A 93 -10.98 13.16 -2.92
C LEU A 93 -9.56 13.35 -3.45
N GLY A 94 -9.33 13.31 -4.76
CA GLY A 94 -8.08 13.65 -5.41
C GLY A 94 -6.99 12.60 -5.28
N PHE A 95 -7.32 11.32 -5.18
CA PHE A 95 -6.33 10.24 -5.28
C PHE A 95 -5.71 10.17 -6.68
N ASP A 96 -4.45 9.77 -6.76
CA ASP A 96 -3.73 9.65 -8.04
C ASP A 96 -4.08 8.38 -8.82
N GLY A 97 -4.63 7.35 -8.14
CA GLY A 97 -5.07 6.09 -8.72
C GLY A 97 -6.08 5.35 -7.85
N VAL A 98 -6.75 4.38 -8.45
CA VAL A 98 -7.57 3.40 -7.75
C VAL A 98 -7.08 1.99 -8.05
N ASP A 99 -7.06 1.13 -7.03
CA ASP A 99 -6.67 -0.27 -7.14
C ASP A 99 -7.81 -1.18 -6.65
N ILE A 100 -8.08 -2.25 -7.40
CA ILE A 100 -9.12 -3.22 -7.06
C ILE A 100 -8.45 -4.40 -6.37
N ASN A 101 -8.82 -4.67 -5.12
CA ASN A 101 -8.31 -5.82 -4.38
C ASN A 101 -8.96 -7.12 -4.85
N MET A 102 -8.18 -7.94 -5.53
CA MET A 102 -8.51 -9.31 -5.94
C MET A 102 -7.54 -10.34 -5.32
N GLY A 103 -6.95 -10.00 -4.15
CA GLY A 103 -5.91 -10.83 -3.53
C GLY A 103 -6.01 -11.01 -2.03
N CYS A 104 -6.95 -10.36 -1.32
CA CYS A 104 -7.09 -10.51 0.13
C CYS A 104 -7.45 -11.97 0.50
N PRO A 105 -6.64 -12.63 1.37
CA PRO A 105 -6.90 -14.02 1.76
C PRO A 105 -7.79 -14.16 2.99
N SER A 106 -8.30 -13.05 3.55
CA SER A 106 -9.14 -13.08 4.75
C SER A 106 -10.38 -13.94 4.52
N LYS A 107 -10.65 -14.87 5.43
CA LYS A 107 -11.84 -15.75 5.36
C LYS A 107 -13.14 -14.94 5.31
N ASN A 108 -13.22 -13.85 6.08
CA ASN A 108 -14.39 -12.98 6.11
C ASN A 108 -14.62 -12.24 4.77
N VAL A 109 -13.55 -11.87 4.08
CA VAL A 109 -13.58 -11.21 2.77
C VAL A 109 -13.95 -12.22 1.69
N SER A 110 -13.27 -13.36 1.64
CA SER A 110 -13.49 -14.36 0.60
C SER A 110 -14.85 -15.09 0.73
N ALA A 111 -15.38 -15.27 1.94
CA ALA A 111 -16.71 -15.83 2.14
C ALA A 111 -17.84 -14.96 1.59
N ARG A 112 -17.58 -13.66 1.39
CA ARG A 112 -18.51 -12.72 0.75
C ARG A 112 -18.29 -12.59 -0.76
N GLY A 113 -17.50 -13.45 -1.38
CA GLY A 113 -17.16 -13.37 -2.81
C GLY A 113 -16.18 -12.26 -3.18
N CYS A 114 -15.53 -11.61 -2.20
CA CYS A 114 -14.63 -10.47 -2.39
C CYS A 114 -13.15 -10.89 -2.39
N GLY A 115 -12.27 -9.97 -2.79
CA GLY A 115 -10.82 -10.20 -2.73
C GLY A 115 -10.39 -11.37 -3.61
N ALA A 116 -9.61 -12.31 -3.08
CA ALA A 116 -9.12 -13.45 -3.86
C ALA A 116 -10.23 -14.41 -4.34
N ALA A 117 -11.46 -14.34 -3.79
CA ALA A 117 -12.59 -15.12 -4.29
C ALA A 117 -13.00 -14.74 -5.71
N LEU A 118 -12.70 -13.53 -6.16
CA LEU A 118 -12.96 -13.06 -7.54
C LEU A 118 -12.18 -13.88 -8.58
N ILE A 119 -11.07 -14.51 -8.22
CA ILE A 119 -10.33 -15.42 -9.12
C ILE A 119 -11.22 -16.60 -9.56
N ARG A 120 -12.16 -17.03 -8.71
CA ARG A 120 -13.14 -18.08 -9.01
C ARG A 120 -14.40 -17.57 -9.73
N ASN A 121 -14.54 -16.25 -9.85
CA ASN A 121 -15.66 -15.60 -10.54
C ASN A 121 -15.15 -14.51 -11.52
N PRO A 122 -14.52 -14.93 -12.64
CA PRO A 122 -13.93 -14.00 -13.60
C PRO A 122 -14.94 -13.05 -14.23
N LEU A 123 -16.19 -13.45 -14.39
CA LEU A 123 -17.24 -12.59 -14.94
C LEU A 123 -17.49 -11.40 -14.02
N LEU A 124 -17.68 -11.66 -12.73
CA LEU A 124 -17.86 -10.58 -11.73
C LEU A 124 -16.63 -9.69 -11.63
N ALA A 125 -15.43 -10.27 -11.70
CA ALA A 125 -14.19 -9.50 -11.68
C ALA A 125 -14.12 -8.49 -12.84
N ARG A 126 -14.49 -8.92 -14.05
CA ARG A 126 -14.58 -8.05 -15.24
C ARG A 126 -15.64 -6.97 -15.09
N GLU A 127 -16.84 -7.34 -14.60
CA GLU A 127 -17.92 -6.37 -14.32
C GLU A 127 -17.46 -5.29 -13.34
N ILE A 128 -16.76 -5.66 -12.27
CA ILE A 128 -16.18 -4.72 -11.30
C ILE A 128 -15.17 -3.78 -11.96
N ILE A 129 -14.23 -4.30 -12.76
CA ILE A 129 -13.24 -3.46 -13.46
C ILE A 129 -13.94 -2.46 -14.37
N ARG A 130 -14.92 -2.92 -15.17
CA ARG A 130 -15.71 -2.06 -16.07
C ARG A 130 -16.47 -1.00 -15.31
N ALA A 131 -17.09 -1.36 -14.17
CA ALA A 131 -17.83 -0.41 -13.34
C ALA A 131 -16.92 0.70 -12.78
N VAL A 132 -15.70 0.33 -12.31
CA VAL A 132 -14.71 1.30 -11.84
C VAL A 132 -14.26 2.22 -12.99
N GLN A 133 -13.93 1.65 -14.15
CA GLN A 133 -13.53 2.44 -15.33
C GLN A 133 -14.64 3.39 -15.80
N ALA A 134 -15.89 2.93 -15.83
CA ALA A 134 -17.06 3.76 -16.18
C ALA A 134 -17.24 4.90 -15.19
N GLY A 135 -17.10 4.64 -13.88
CA GLY A 135 -17.20 5.67 -12.85
C GLY A 135 -16.12 6.74 -12.97
N VAL A 136 -14.86 6.34 -13.28
CA VAL A 136 -13.76 7.28 -13.57
C VAL A 136 -14.07 8.10 -14.82
N GLN A 137 -14.55 7.45 -15.88
CA GLN A 137 -14.89 8.14 -17.14
C GLN A 137 -16.00 9.17 -16.94
N ASP A 138 -17.09 8.80 -16.28
CA ASP A 138 -18.22 9.70 -16.01
C ASP A 138 -17.80 10.90 -15.17
N TRP A 139 -16.98 10.67 -14.13
CA TRP A 139 -16.42 11.75 -13.32
C TRP A 139 -15.55 12.69 -14.16
N THR A 140 -14.68 12.15 -15.01
CA THR A 140 -13.81 12.93 -15.92
C THR A 140 -14.62 13.78 -16.89
N LEU A 141 -15.76 13.26 -17.36
CA LEU A 141 -16.70 13.96 -18.24
C LEU A 141 -17.58 15.00 -17.52
N GLY A 142 -17.40 15.19 -16.22
CA GLY A 142 -18.08 16.21 -15.45
C GLY A 142 -19.33 15.75 -14.70
N ARG A 143 -19.57 14.44 -14.57
CA ARG A 143 -20.70 13.95 -13.77
C ARG A 143 -20.60 14.45 -12.34
N LEU A 144 -21.72 14.95 -11.83
CA LEU A 144 -21.81 15.47 -10.47
C LEU A 144 -22.00 14.33 -9.47
N ILE A 145 -21.25 14.36 -8.37
CA ILE A 145 -21.27 13.33 -7.33
C ILE A 145 -22.66 13.13 -6.69
N GLU A 146 -23.48 14.17 -6.66
CA GLU A 146 -24.86 14.14 -6.15
C GLU A 146 -25.77 13.25 -7.00
N THR A 147 -25.38 12.96 -8.24
CA THR A 147 -26.19 12.19 -9.20
C THR A 147 -25.82 10.71 -9.26
N VAL A 148 -24.81 10.27 -8.51
CA VAL A 148 -24.32 8.87 -8.58
C VAL A 148 -25.07 7.89 -7.65
N GLY A 149 -26.11 8.35 -6.95
CA GLY A 149 -26.95 7.52 -6.09
C GLY A 149 -26.44 7.35 -4.66
N LEU A 150 -25.45 8.12 -4.22
CA LEU A 150 -25.02 8.17 -2.83
C LEU A 150 -26.01 8.93 -1.96
N ARG A 151 -26.11 8.57 -0.68
CA ARG A 151 -26.96 9.30 0.27
C ARG A 151 -26.42 10.71 0.49
N PRO A 152 -27.31 11.74 0.67
CA PRO A 152 -26.89 13.13 0.84
C PRO A 152 -25.81 13.34 1.91
N LYS A 153 -25.94 12.69 3.07
CA LYS A 153 -24.92 12.75 4.15
C LYS A 153 -23.54 12.27 3.73
N ILE A 154 -23.46 11.32 2.81
CA ILE A 154 -22.19 10.81 2.28
C ILE A 154 -21.56 11.83 1.36
N VAL A 155 -22.38 12.45 0.51
CA VAL A 155 -21.96 13.54 -0.38
C VAL A 155 -21.45 14.73 0.44
N GLU A 156 -22.20 15.18 1.45
CA GLU A 156 -21.79 16.25 2.38
C GLU A 156 -20.44 15.94 3.04
N ARG A 157 -20.27 14.71 3.56
CA ARG A 157 -19.01 14.27 4.18
C ARG A 157 -17.85 14.30 3.20
N MET A 158 -18.06 13.82 1.99
CA MET A 158 -17.06 13.83 0.92
C MET A 158 -16.68 15.26 0.54
N LEU A 159 -17.65 16.14 0.32
CA LEU A 159 -17.40 17.55 -0.01
C LEU A 159 -16.64 18.28 1.10
N ALA A 160 -16.95 18.01 2.38
CA ALA A 160 -16.24 18.56 3.51
C ALA A 160 -14.77 18.12 3.54
N LEU A 161 -14.47 16.87 3.20
CA LEU A 161 -13.10 16.36 3.10
C LEU A 161 -12.37 16.92 1.87
N SER A 162 -13.03 16.96 0.72
CA SER A 162 -12.47 17.49 -0.53
C SER A 162 -12.12 18.98 -0.42
N SER A 163 -13.00 19.79 0.18
CA SER A 163 -12.78 21.24 0.35
C SER A 163 -11.55 21.57 1.22
N SER A 164 -11.12 20.67 2.10
CA SER A 164 -9.91 20.81 2.88
C SER A 164 -8.63 20.48 2.11
N ARG A 165 -8.75 19.93 0.90
CA ARG A 165 -7.67 19.51 0.02
C ARG A 165 -7.59 20.43 -1.19
N ALA A 166 -6.75 21.46 -1.11
CA ALA A 166 -6.45 22.32 -2.25
C ALA A 166 -5.53 21.56 -3.22
N CYS A 167 -6.12 20.82 -4.17
CA CYS A 167 -5.36 20.05 -5.16
C CYS A 167 -5.70 20.48 -6.58
N ASP A 168 -4.69 20.86 -7.38
CA ASP A 168 -4.83 21.18 -8.80
C ASP A 168 -5.41 20.00 -9.62
N ALA A 169 -5.24 18.77 -9.14
CA ALA A 169 -5.80 17.57 -9.76
C ALA A 169 -7.35 17.58 -9.79
N LEU A 170 -8.01 18.17 -8.78
CA LEU A 170 -9.46 18.31 -8.74
C LEU A 170 -9.99 19.32 -9.77
N GLN A 171 -9.22 20.38 -10.05
CA GLN A 171 -9.62 21.40 -11.01
C GLN A 171 -9.57 20.90 -12.46
N SER A 172 -8.70 19.93 -12.77
CA SER A 172 -8.48 19.43 -14.13
C SER A 172 -9.26 18.16 -14.48
N ARG A 173 -9.92 17.49 -13.52
CA ARG A 173 -10.64 16.21 -13.68
C ARG A 173 -9.92 15.22 -14.61
N ARG A 174 -8.63 14.98 -14.35
CA ARG A 174 -7.83 14.03 -15.13
C ARG A 174 -8.28 12.59 -14.88
N PRO A 175 -8.30 11.73 -15.90
CA PRO A 175 -8.63 10.32 -15.72
C PRO A 175 -7.72 9.65 -14.66
N VAL A 176 -8.34 9.06 -13.65
CA VAL A 176 -7.64 8.32 -12.59
C VAL A 176 -7.39 6.89 -13.09
N PRO A 177 -6.14 6.40 -13.14
CA PRO A 177 -5.84 5.05 -13.61
C PRO A 177 -6.38 3.97 -12.67
N VAL A 178 -6.91 2.89 -13.28
CA VAL A 178 -7.45 1.73 -12.58
C VAL A 178 -6.44 0.60 -12.62
N SER A 179 -6.04 0.09 -11.47
CA SER A 179 -5.15 -1.07 -11.32
C SER A 179 -5.84 -2.22 -10.57
N VAL A 180 -5.22 -3.39 -10.59
CA VAL A 180 -5.70 -4.58 -9.90
C VAL A 180 -4.57 -5.21 -9.11
N LYS A 181 -4.81 -5.56 -7.83
CA LYS A 181 -3.87 -6.36 -7.05
C LYS A 181 -4.43 -7.76 -6.78
N THR A 182 -3.71 -8.78 -7.24
CA THR A 182 -4.17 -10.18 -7.19
C THR A 182 -3.12 -11.14 -6.61
N ARG A 183 -3.46 -12.43 -6.62
CA ARG A 183 -2.61 -13.58 -6.25
C ARG A 183 -2.44 -14.52 -7.44
N LEU A 184 -1.57 -15.54 -7.28
CA LEU A 184 -1.33 -16.57 -8.30
C LEU A 184 -2.56 -17.44 -8.59
N GLY A 185 -3.52 -17.46 -7.69
CA GLY A 185 -4.72 -18.26 -7.78
C GLY A 185 -5.44 -18.39 -6.44
N TYR A 186 -6.52 -19.13 -6.40
CA TYR A 186 -7.28 -19.42 -5.18
C TYR A 186 -6.68 -20.63 -4.43
N ASP A 187 -6.83 -21.85 -4.94
CA ASP A 187 -6.27 -23.08 -4.36
C ASP A 187 -4.98 -23.50 -5.07
N SER A 188 -4.91 -23.34 -6.38
CA SER A 188 -3.80 -23.68 -7.25
C SER A 188 -3.33 -22.45 -8.03
N VAL A 189 -2.15 -22.56 -8.64
CA VAL A 189 -1.60 -21.52 -9.52
C VAL A 189 -2.32 -21.57 -10.86
N VAL A 190 -3.02 -20.49 -11.19
CA VAL A 190 -3.77 -20.30 -12.45
C VAL A 190 -3.44 -18.91 -13.06
N ILE A 191 -2.27 -18.39 -12.74
CA ILE A 191 -1.96 -16.95 -12.97
C ILE A 191 -1.95 -16.60 -14.46
N GLU A 192 -1.52 -17.48 -15.34
CA GLU A 192 -1.46 -17.18 -16.76
C GLU A 192 -2.86 -17.01 -17.37
N GLU A 193 -3.79 -17.93 -17.04
CA GLU A 193 -5.19 -17.83 -17.44
C GLU A 193 -5.85 -16.59 -16.81
N TRP A 194 -5.66 -16.45 -15.49
CA TRP A 194 -6.26 -15.37 -14.73
C TRP A 194 -5.80 -13.97 -15.20
N VAL A 195 -4.50 -13.78 -15.42
CA VAL A 195 -3.99 -12.49 -15.88
C VAL A 195 -4.48 -12.19 -17.31
N SER A 196 -4.60 -13.20 -18.17
CA SER A 196 -5.13 -13.01 -19.52
C SER A 196 -6.56 -12.45 -19.51
N ILE A 197 -7.41 -12.94 -18.59
CA ILE A 197 -8.77 -12.43 -18.39
C ILE A 197 -8.74 -10.96 -17.90
N LEU A 198 -7.86 -10.62 -16.97
CA LEU A 198 -7.73 -9.26 -16.48
C LEU A 198 -7.26 -8.27 -17.57
N LEU A 199 -6.35 -8.72 -18.45
CA LEU A 199 -5.82 -7.93 -19.56
C LEU A 199 -6.85 -7.57 -20.62
N GLU A 200 -7.94 -8.33 -20.76
CA GLU A 200 -9.05 -7.97 -21.64
C GLU A 200 -9.72 -6.65 -21.23
N GLU A 201 -9.69 -6.31 -19.95
CA GLU A 201 -10.23 -5.06 -19.39
C GLU A 201 -9.19 -3.92 -19.33
N ARG A 202 -7.96 -4.14 -19.80
CA ARG A 202 -6.88 -3.16 -19.94
C ARG A 202 -6.63 -2.31 -18.66
N PRO A 203 -6.40 -2.91 -17.48
CA PRO A 203 -6.01 -2.15 -16.30
C PRO A 203 -4.68 -1.44 -16.53
N ALA A 204 -4.46 -0.28 -15.89
CA ALA A 204 -3.20 0.44 -15.99
C ALA A 204 -2.01 -0.36 -15.41
N ALA A 205 -2.26 -1.10 -14.34
CA ALA A 205 -1.28 -1.99 -13.74
C ALA A 205 -1.94 -3.24 -13.13
N VAL A 206 -1.18 -4.35 -13.09
CA VAL A 206 -1.54 -5.57 -12.35
C VAL A 206 -0.42 -5.88 -11.36
N SER A 207 -0.74 -5.89 -10.07
CA SER A 207 0.18 -6.28 -8.99
C SER A 207 -0.07 -7.72 -8.57
N ILE A 208 0.95 -8.58 -8.61
CA ILE A 208 0.81 -10.03 -8.40
C ILE A 208 1.56 -10.45 -7.15
N HIS A 209 0.83 -10.93 -6.13
CA HIS A 209 1.46 -11.57 -4.97
C HIS A 209 1.78 -13.05 -5.31
N GLY A 210 3.06 -13.43 -5.16
CA GLY A 210 3.61 -14.75 -5.52
C GLY A 210 3.11 -15.93 -4.66
N ARG A 211 1.86 -15.90 -4.19
CA ARG A 211 1.20 -16.97 -3.44
C ARG A 211 -0.26 -17.14 -3.86
N THR A 212 -0.80 -18.35 -3.74
CA THR A 212 -2.25 -18.57 -3.82
C THR A 212 -2.95 -18.11 -2.53
N LEU A 213 -4.29 -18.03 -2.55
CA LEU A 213 -5.06 -17.78 -1.32
C LEU A 213 -4.83 -18.92 -0.31
N ALA A 214 -4.89 -20.17 -0.74
CA ALA A 214 -4.72 -21.34 0.13
C ALA A 214 -3.37 -21.37 0.87
N GLN A 215 -2.31 -20.83 0.26
CA GLN A 215 -1.02 -20.67 0.91
C GLN A 215 -1.04 -19.59 1.99
N MET A 216 -1.89 -18.57 1.88
CA MET A 216 -1.90 -17.38 2.75
C MET A 216 -0.50 -16.73 2.84
N TYR A 217 0.26 -17.01 3.93
CA TYR A 217 1.63 -16.54 4.15
C TYR A 217 2.63 -17.68 4.26
N ARG A 218 2.22 -18.95 4.04
CA ARG A 218 3.08 -20.14 4.14
C ARG A 218 3.94 -20.29 2.89
N GLY A 219 5.10 -20.93 3.08
CA GLY A 219 6.07 -21.15 2.01
C GLY A 219 6.71 -19.86 1.49
N GLN A 220 7.40 -19.94 0.38
CA GLN A 220 8.02 -18.81 -0.32
C GLN A 220 7.11 -18.29 -1.43
N ALA A 221 7.28 -17.02 -1.80
CA ALA A 221 6.63 -16.44 -2.97
C ALA A 221 7.21 -17.06 -4.25
N ASP A 222 6.33 -17.54 -5.13
CA ASP A 222 6.71 -18.11 -6.43
C ASP A 222 6.91 -16.99 -7.45
N TRP A 223 8.17 -16.56 -7.56
CA TRP A 223 8.56 -15.54 -8.53
C TRP A 223 8.66 -16.06 -9.96
N GLU A 224 8.80 -17.38 -10.16
CA GLU A 224 8.74 -17.97 -11.49
C GLU A 224 7.33 -17.88 -12.08
N ALA A 225 6.29 -18.11 -11.26
CA ALA A 225 4.92 -17.89 -11.67
C ALA A 225 4.65 -16.40 -12.00
N ILE A 226 5.22 -15.46 -11.20
CA ILE A 226 5.14 -14.03 -11.53
C ILE A 226 5.83 -13.74 -12.88
N ALA A 227 7.00 -14.34 -13.16
CA ALA A 227 7.71 -14.16 -14.42
C ALA A 227 6.89 -14.65 -15.63
N ARG A 228 6.20 -15.78 -15.51
CA ARG A 228 5.31 -16.28 -16.58
C ARG A 228 4.16 -15.30 -16.85
N ALA A 229 3.53 -14.76 -15.80
CA ALA A 229 2.52 -13.72 -15.96
C ALA A 229 3.09 -12.44 -16.56
N ALA A 230 4.28 -11.99 -16.11
CA ALA A 230 4.95 -10.81 -16.61
C ALA A 230 5.20 -10.89 -18.14
N LYS A 231 5.55 -12.07 -18.63
CA LYS A 231 5.74 -12.31 -20.08
C LYS A 231 4.48 -12.03 -20.91
N LEU A 232 3.31 -12.33 -20.35
CA LEU A 232 2.02 -12.04 -21.00
C LEU A 232 1.66 -10.56 -20.92
N VAL A 233 1.78 -9.97 -19.73
CA VAL A 233 1.43 -8.57 -19.47
C VAL A 233 2.28 -7.63 -20.33
N ARG A 234 3.58 -7.90 -20.49
CA ARG A 234 4.50 -7.08 -21.29
C ARG A 234 4.19 -7.03 -22.79
N GLN A 235 3.26 -7.81 -23.26
CA GLN A 235 2.74 -7.73 -24.65
C GLN A 235 1.62 -6.69 -24.80
N THR A 236 1.29 -5.98 -23.72
CA THR A 236 0.22 -4.98 -23.63
C THR A 236 0.77 -3.66 -23.04
N ASP A 237 -0.08 -2.64 -22.97
CA ASP A 237 0.25 -1.36 -22.30
C ASP A 237 0.12 -1.42 -20.76
N THR A 238 -0.36 -2.55 -20.21
CA THR A 238 -0.51 -2.77 -18.76
C THR A 238 0.85 -2.97 -18.11
N LEU A 239 1.08 -2.34 -16.95
CA LEU A 239 2.28 -2.59 -16.16
C LEU A 239 2.09 -3.81 -15.24
N VAL A 240 3.17 -4.56 -14.98
CA VAL A 240 3.17 -5.65 -14.01
C VAL A 240 4.10 -5.36 -12.85
N LEU A 241 3.57 -5.49 -11.61
CA LEU A 241 4.33 -5.31 -10.38
C LEU A 241 4.36 -6.64 -9.61
N GLY A 242 5.55 -7.08 -9.22
CA GLY A 242 5.73 -8.25 -8.36
C GLY A 242 5.52 -7.92 -6.89
N ASN A 243 5.13 -8.89 -6.08
CA ASN A 243 5.00 -8.74 -4.63
C ASN A 243 5.24 -10.08 -3.92
N GLY A 244 5.95 -10.06 -2.81
CA GLY A 244 6.19 -11.21 -1.93
C GLY A 244 7.68 -11.44 -1.62
N ASP A 245 7.99 -11.57 -0.34
CA ASP A 245 9.30 -11.95 0.23
C ASP A 245 10.49 -11.14 -0.31
N VAL A 246 10.32 -9.82 -0.39
CA VAL A 246 11.38 -8.87 -0.70
C VAL A 246 11.62 -8.03 0.54
N ASP A 247 12.78 -8.18 1.15
CA ASP A 247 13.20 -7.57 2.42
C ASP A 247 14.49 -6.75 2.31
N SER A 248 15.12 -6.76 1.12
CA SER A 248 16.26 -5.90 0.79
C SER A 248 16.17 -5.35 -0.63
N MET A 249 16.96 -4.30 -0.92
CA MET A 249 17.03 -3.72 -2.26
C MET A 249 17.79 -4.62 -3.24
N GLU A 250 18.76 -5.39 -2.76
CA GLU A 250 19.49 -6.38 -3.56
C GLU A 250 18.55 -7.48 -4.05
N GLU A 251 17.68 -7.98 -3.15
CA GLU A 251 16.65 -8.96 -3.52
C GLU A 251 15.68 -8.36 -4.55
N LEU A 252 15.27 -7.11 -4.35
CA LEU A 252 14.42 -6.40 -5.31
C LEU A 252 15.06 -6.34 -6.70
N VAL A 253 16.32 -5.91 -6.79
CA VAL A 253 17.07 -5.83 -8.05
C VAL A 253 17.13 -7.19 -8.73
N ARG A 254 17.47 -8.23 -7.97
CA ARG A 254 17.52 -9.60 -8.47
C ARG A 254 16.17 -10.04 -9.04
N ARG A 255 15.07 -9.82 -8.29
CA ARG A 255 13.71 -10.18 -8.76
C ARG A 255 13.32 -9.45 -10.03
N VAL A 256 13.62 -8.16 -10.14
CA VAL A 256 13.35 -7.39 -11.36
C VAL A 256 14.13 -7.93 -12.55
N GLN A 257 15.42 -8.23 -12.36
CA GLN A 257 16.29 -8.78 -13.42
C GLN A 257 15.84 -10.17 -13.87
N ASP A 258 15.48 -11.04 -12.93
CA ASP A 258 15.08 -12.43 -13.23
C ASP A 258 13.69 -12.54 -13.86
N THR A 259 12.76 -11.66 -13.48
CA THR A 259 11.34 -11.79 -13.87
C THR A 259 10.88 -10.76 -14.88
N HIS A 260 11.68 -9.71 -15.09
CA HIS A 260 11.35 -8.59 -15.98
C HIS A 260 10.02 -7.89 -15.65
N VAL A 261 9.61 -7.85 -14.39
CA VAL A 261 8.49 -7.02 -13.93
C VAL A 261 8.85 -5.53 -14.05
N HIS A 262 7.84 -4.68 -14.24
CA HIS A 262 8.02 -3.22 -14.31
C HIS A 262 8.28 -2.59 -12.95
N GLY A 263 8.09 -3.34 -11.86
CA GLY A 263 8.35 -2.88 -10.51
C GLY A 263 7.98 -3.91 -9.44
N VAL A 264 8.14 -3.52 -8.18
CA VAL A 264 7.90 -4.38 -7.01
C VAL A 264 7.18 -3.58 -5.92
N LEU A 265 6.14 -4.18 -5.34
CA LEU A 265 5.49 -3.67 -4.14
C LEU A 265 6.09 -4.31 -2.89
N ILE A 266 6.59 -3.48 -1.98
CA ILE A 266 7.20 -3.90 -0.72
C ILE A 266 6.16 -3.91 0.39
N GLY A 267 6.02 -5.05 1.06
CA GLY A 267 5.17 -5.19 2.24
C GLY A 267 6.00 -5.25 3.53
N ARG A 268 6.25 -6.45 4.02
CA ARG A 268 6.89 -6.70 5.31
C ARG A 268 8.28 -6.10 5.47
N GLY A 269 9.03 -5.92 4.38
CA GLY A 269 10.35 -5.26 4.40
C GLY A 269 10.32 -3.81 4.93
N ALA A 270 9.14 -3.14 4.87
CA ALA A 270 8.96 -1.80 5.41
C ALA A 270 8.54 -1.76 6.89
N LEU A 271 8.26 -2.91 7.54
CA LEU A 271 7.82 -2.96 8.93
C LEU A 271 8.95 -2.57 9.90
N GLY A 272 8.76 -1.49 10.65
CA GLY A 272 9.80 -0.93 11.52
C GLY A 272 10.99 -0.33 10.77
N ASN A 273 10.91 -0.29 9.44
CA ASN A 273 11.95 0.20 8.54
C ASN A 273 11.35 1.13 7.47
N PRO A 274 10.84 2.30 7.82
CA PRO A 274 10.31 3.26 6.84
C PRO A 274 11.39 3.78 5.88
N TRP A 275 12.65 3.60 6.21
CA TRP A 275 13.81 4.00 5.38
C TRP A 275 14.09 3.03 4.22
N PHE A 276 13.44 1.89 4.15
CA PHE A 276 13.64 0.86 3.12
C PHE A 276 13.76 1.47 1.72
N PHE A 277 12.94 2.46 1.41
CA PHE A 277 12.88 3.07 0.07
C PHE A 277 13.95 4.11 -0.21
N ARG A 278 14.82 4.48 0.74
CA ARG A 278 15.92 5.47 0.52
C ARG A 278 16.87 5.03 -0.57
N ALA A 279 17.12 3.74 -0.70
CA ALA A 279 18.04 3.18 -1.69
C ALA A 279 17.37 2.90 -3.06
N LYS A 280 16.16 3.38 -3.31
CA LYS A 280 15.42 3.09 -4.55
C LYS A 280 16.15 3.58 -5.82
N ASP A 281 16.79 4.75 -5.77
CA ASP A 281 17.49 5.30 -6.92
C ASP A 281 18.73 4.45 -7.25
N TRP A 282 19.45 3.98 -6.22
CA TRP A 282 20.48 2.98 -6.38
C TRP A 282 19.93 1.70 -7.01
N ALA A 283 18.82 1.17 -6.52
CA ALA A 283 18.22 -0.04 -7.06
C ALA A 283 17.80 0.11 -8.54
N LYS A 284 17.30 1.28 -8.96
CA LYS A 284 16.97 1.58 -10.35
C LYS A 284 18.21 1.55 -11.25
N VAL A 285 19.32 2.12 -10.80
CA VAL A 285 20.60 2.07 -11.51
C VAL A 285 21.09 0.62 -11.60
N GLN A 286 21.03 -0.16 -10.51
CA GLN A 286 21.50 -1.53 -10.48
C GLN A 286 20.63 -2.49 -11.31
N ALA A 287 19.33 -2.28 -11.37
CA ALA A 287 18.44 -3.06 -12.23
C ALA A 287 18.82 -2.93 -13.73
N SER A 288 19.48 -1.84 -14.10
CA SER A 288 19.99 -1.57 -15.45
C SER A 288 21.45 -2.01 -15.63
N ASN A 289 22.27 -2.02 -14.55
CA ASN A 289 23.72 -2.33 -14.56
C ASN A 289 24.09 -3.12 -13.30
N ARG A 290 25.01 -4.09 -13.40
CA ARG A 290 25.51 -4.86 -12.24
C ARG A 290 26.57 -4.06 -11.45
N GLY A 291 26.25 -3.59 -10.24
CA GLY A 291 27.15 -2.87 -9.33
C GLY A 291 26.92 -3.17 -7.83
N GLN A 292 27.75 -2.65 -6.95
CA GLN A 292 27.76 -3.01 -5.50
C GLN A 292 26.76 -2.20 -4.66
N SER A 293 26.32 -2.82 -3.52
CA SER A 293 25.30 -2.33 -2.58
C SER A 293 25.71 -1.10 -1.73
N GLY A 294 24.72 -0.32 -1.34
CA GLY A 294 24.83 0.74 -0.35
C GLY A 294 23.74 0.60 0.72
N ASP A 295 24.00 -0.16 1.78
CA ASP A 295 23.11 -0.24 2.93
C ASP A 295 23.65 0.64 4.06
N GLY A 296 22.92 1.70 4.36
CA GLY A 296 23.18 2.59 5.49
C GLY A 296 22.38 2.15 6.71
N THR A 297 23.03 1.55 7.71
CA THR A 297 22.41 1.26 9.01
C THR A 297 21.86 2.54 9.63
N VAL A 298 20.56 2.54 9.95
CA VAL A 298 19.90 3.68 10.60
C VAL A 298 20.27 3.69 12.08
N PRO A 299 20.82 4.81 12.61
CA PRO A 299 21.16 4.92 14.03
C PRO A 299 19.95 4.66 14.94
N LEU A 300 20.18 4.06 16.10
CA LEU A 300 19.13 3.71 17.04
C LEU A 300 18.35 4.94 17.52
N GLU A 301 19.04 6.07 17.74
CA GLU A 301 18.43 7.34 18.11
C GLU A 301 17.44 7.84 17.04
N GLU A 302 17.81 7.76 15.76
CA GLU A 302 16.90 8.13 14.66
C GLU A 302 15.69 7.20 14.64
N ARG A 303 15.90 5.90 14.83
CA ARG A 303 14.83 4.91 14.89
C ARG A 303 13.83 5.21 16.00
N PHE A 304 14.31 5.54 17.18
CA PHE A 304 13.46 5.89 18.33
C PHE A 304 12.73 7.22 18.13
N ARG A 305 13.42 8.21 17.58
CA ARG A 305 12.80 9.49 17.24
C ARG A 305 11.63 9.29 16.26
N VAL A 306 11.82 8.47 15.23
CA VAL A 306 10.78 8.16 14.24
C VAL A 306 9.64 7.32 14.84
N ALA A 307 9.93 6.38 15.73
CA ALA A 307 8.91 5.62 16.46
C ALA A 307 8.00 6.54 17.30
N LEU A 308 8.58 7.52 17.98
CA LEU A 308 7.82 8.51 18.76
C LEU A 308 7.01 9.45 17.87
N GLU A 309 7.59 9.90 16.76
CA GLU A 309 6.87 10.73 15.78
C GLU A 309 5.69 9.98 15.18
N HIS A 310 5.86 8.70 14.85
CA HIS A 310 4.79 7.84 14.37
C HIS A 310 3.64 7.73 15.38
N ALA A 311 3.97 7.51 16.67
CA ALA A 311 2.98 7.45 17.73
C ALA A 311 2.21 8.78 17.89
N ARG A 312 2.91 9.91 17.86
CA ARG A 312 2.30 11.26 17.94
C ARG A 312 1.41 11.55 16.75
N TYR A 313 1.86 11.23 15.55
CA TYR A 313 1.05 11.44 14.34
C TYR A 313 -0.20 10.54 14.32
N PHE A 314 -0.08 9.29 14.77
CA PHE A 314 -1.23 8.38 14.92
C PHE A 314 -2.28 8.96 15.89
N GLU A 315 -1.88 9.51 17.03
CA GLU A 315 -2.78 10.18 17.97
C GLU A 315 -3.44 11.43 17.36
N ALA A 316 -2.68 12.24 16.63
CA ALA A 316 -3.18 13.45 15.99
C ALA A 316 -4.27 13.16 14.93
N LEU A 317 -4.23 11.97 14.30
CA LEU A 317 -5.29 11.50 13.39
C LEU A 317 -6.52 10.93 14.12
N GLY A 318 -6.67 11.16 15.43
CA GLY A 318 -7.78 10.64 16.23
C GLY A 318 -7.58 9.21 16.72
N GLY A 319 -6.33 8.73 16.69
CA GLY A 319 -5.97 7.37 17.10
C GLY A 319 -5.92 7.15 18.62
N THR A 320 -6.14 8.16 19.46
CA THR A 320 -6.03 8.07 20.92
C THR A 320 -6.91 6.96 21.51
N SER A 321 -8.15 6.88 21.13
CA SER A 321 -9.08 5.83 21.60
C SER A 321 -8.72 4.42 21.08
N ARG A 322 -7.88 4.31 20.06
CA ARG A 322 -7.47 3.07 19.40
C ARG A 322 -5.95 2.84 19.44
N PHE A 323 -5.24 3.46 20.39
CA PHE A 323 -3.76 3.40 20.48
C PHE A 323 -3.21 1.97 20.54
N ALA A 324 -4.01 1.00 20.96
CA ALA A 324 -3.65 -0.42 20.89
C ALA A 324 -3.23 -0.87 19.47
N ALA A 325 -3.79 -0.28 18.41
CA ALA A 325 -3.39 -0.56 17.02
C ALA A 325 -1.96 -0.10 16.71
N MET A 326 -1.47 0.96 17.37
CA MET A 326 -0.11 1.48 17.22
C MET A 326 0.96 0.54 17.81
N ARG A 327 0.62 -0.28 18.81
CA ARG A 327 1.58 -1.13 19.56
C ARG A 327 2.38 -2.07 18.68
N LYS A 328 1.79 -2.64 17.62
CA LYS A 328 2.50 -3.51 16.68
C LYS A 328 3.58 -2.75 15.91
N HIS A 329 3.29 -1.51 15.48
CA HIS A 329 4.26 -0.65 14.81
C HIS A 329 5.43 -0.33 15.72
N LEU A 330 5.15 0.02 16.99
CA LEU A 330 6.18 0.27 18.01
C LEU A 330 7.06 -0.98 18.21
N GLY A 331 6.44 -2.15 18.26
CA GLY A 331 7.16 -3.42 18.40
C GLY A 331 8.12 -3.70 17.25
N TRP A 332 7.81 -3.31 16.03
CA TRP A 332 8.67 -3.50 14.86
C TRP A 332 9.90 -2.58 14.87
N TYR A 333 9.84 -1.40 15.49
CA TYR A 333 11.02 -0.55 15.69
C TYR A 333 12.01 -1.13 16.72
N CYS A 334 11.56 -2.02 17.62
CA CYS A 334 12.35 -2.59 18.70
C CYS A 334 13.05 -3.89 18.29
N THR A 335 14.06 -3.80 17.42
CA THR A 335 14.86 -4.94 16.93
C THR A 335 16.33 -4.58 16.82
N GLY A 336 17.23 -5.57 16.98
CA GLY A 336 18.66 -5.44 16.68
C GLY A 336 19.47 -4.56 17.62
N PHE A 337 19.06 -4.41 18.90
CA PHE A 337 19.82 -3.68 19.92
C PHE A 337 19.72 -4.39 21.29
N PHE A 338 20.61 -4.04 22.21
CA PHE A 338 20.63 -4.62 23.58
C PHE A 338 19.31 -4.34 24.29
N LYS A 339 18.74 -5.34 24.98
CA LYS A 339 17.43 -5.30 25.65
C LYS A 339 16.22 -5.01 24.73
N ALA A 340 16.33 -5.20 23.42
CA ALA A 340 15.22 -4.96 22.49
C ALA A 340 13.93 -5.71 22.86
N ALA A 341 14.03 -6.92 23.42
CA ALA A 341 12.86 -7.71 23.84
C ALA A 341 12.13 -7.05 25.04
N GLU A 342 12.87 -6.51 26.00
CA GLU A 342 12.30 -5.82 27.17
C GLU A 342 11.60 -4.52 26.76
N VAL A 343 12.25 -3.73 25.90
CA VAL A 343 11.68 -2.49 25.34
C VAL A 343 10.42 -2.80 24.53
N ARG A 344 10.44 -3.82 23.70
CA ARG A 344 9.27 -4.28 22.93
C ARG A 344 8.11 -4.65 23.85
N ALA A 345 8.38 -5.36 24.96
CA ALA A 345 7.35 -5.72 25.92
C ALA A 345 6.71 -4.50 26.60
N GLN A 346 7.49 -3.44 26.83
CA GLN A 346 6.96 -2.16 27.33
C GLN A 346 6.13 -1.45 26.27
N MET A 347 6.60 -1.38 25.02
CA MET A 347 5.88 -0.78 23.88
C MET A 347 4.53 -1.43 23.63
N PHE A 348 4.39 -2.76 23.82
CA PHE A 348 3.12 -3.46 23.71
C PHE A 348 2.10 -3.09 24.81
N ARG A 349 2.52 -2.40 25.87
CA ARG A 349 1.67 -1.90 26.95
C ARG A 349 1.38 -0.41 26.85
N ALA A 350 2.10 0.32 25.98
CA ALA A 350 1.90 1.76 25.81
C ALA A 350 0.44 2.07 25.44
N GLY A 351 -0.15 3.08 26.06
CA GLY A 351 -1.50 3.56 25.80
C GLY A 351 -1.54 4.93 25.14
N SER A 352 -0.37 5.59 25.00
CA SER A 352 -0.25 6.94 24.45
C SER A 352 1.16 7.19 23.90
N SER A 353 1.34 8.27 23.13
CA SER A 353 2.67 8.71 22.69
C SER A 353 3.53 9.20 23.88
N GLN A 354 2.92 9.68 24.96
CA GLN A 354 3.64 10.02 26.20
C GLN A 354 4.22 8.78 26.89
N ASP A 355 3.52 7.64 26.84
CA ASP A 355 4.06 6.38 27.35
C ASP A 355 5.29 5.95 26.52
N VAL A 356 5.19 6.07 25.18
CA VAL A 356 6.31 5.79 24.28
C VAL A 356 7.52 6.68 24.61
N GLU A 357 7.31 7.98 24.80
CA GLU A 357 8.36 8.93 25.16
C GLU A 357 9.05 8.55 26.47
N ARG A 358 8.28 8.19 27.51
CA ARG A 358 8.84 7.73 28.82
C ARG A 358 9.66 6.45 28.67
N ILE A 359 9.18 5.48 27.88
CA ILE A 359 9.89 4.24 27.64
C ILE A 359 11.23 4.51 26.94
N LEU A 360 11.23 5.34 25.90
CA LEU A 360 12.43 5.69 25.13
C LEU A 360 13.43 6.48 25.95
N ALA A 361 12.98 7.43 26.80
CA ALA A 361 13.85 8.18 27.70
C ALA A 361 14.57 7.26 28.70
N GLY A 362 13.90 6.21 29.18
CA GLY A 362 14.52 5.22 30.07
C GLY A 362 15.65 4.41 29.42
N ILE A 363 15.59 4.21 28.09
CA ILE A 363 16.59 3.45 27.36
C ILE A 363 17.92 4.24 27.22
N VAL A 364 17.84 5.52 26.94
CA VAL A 364 19.02 6.39 26.74
C VAL A 364 19.86 6.49 28.02
N LEU A 365 19.25 6.33 29.19
CA LEU A 365 19.93 6.36 30.48
C LEU A 365 20.67 5.05 30.80
N ASP A 366 20.30 3.94 30.15
CA ASP A 366 20.87 2.60 30.37
C ASP A 366 21.98 2.18 29.36
N VAL A 367 22.34 3.04 28.41
CA VAL A 367 23.49 2.79 27.52
C VAL A 367 24.77 3.12 28.31
N PRO A 368 25.60 2.13 28.72
CA PRO A 368 26.87 2.45 29.36
C PRO A 368 27.69 3.29 28.37
N GLU A 369 28.23 4.41 28.84
CA GLU A 369 29.27 5.15 28.14
C GLU A 369 30.32 4.12 27.69
N SER A 370 30.55 4.03 26.39
CA SER A 370 31.60 3.21 25.82
C SER A 370 32.89 3.57 26.58
N VAL A 371 33.42 2.62 27.33
CA VAL A 371 34.71 2.74 28.00
C VAL A 371 35.78 3.02 26.95
N GLY A 372 35.96 4.29 26.64
CA GLY A 372 37.16 4.81 25.99
C GLY A 372 38.32 4.68 26.97
N GLY A 373 38.94 3.53 26.99
CA GLY A 373 40.11 3.23 27.78
C GLY A 373 41.22 2.73 26.86
N CYS A 374 41.78 3.64 26.08
CA CYS A 374 43.12 3.46 25.57
C CYS A 374 44.08 3.63 26.78
N ARG A 375 44.61 2.57 27.31
CA ARG A 375 45.80 2.64 28.18
C ARG A 375 46.99 2.29 27.33
N SER A 376 47.88 3.24 27.31
CA SER A 376 49.28 3.25 26.88
C SER A 376 50.05 1.94 27.09
#